data_90fd638b55ac5f5a8d28e9cc8279b5b3
#
_entry.id   90fd638b55ac5f5a8d28e9cc8279b5b3
#
_cell.length_a   1.000
_cell.length_b   1.000
_cell.length_c   1.000
_cell.angle_alpha   90.00
_cell.angle_beta   90.00
_cell.angle_gamma   90.00
#
_symmetry.space_group_name_H-M   'P 1'
#
loop_
_entity.id
_entity.type
_entity.pdbx_description
1 polymer ?
#
loop_
_entity_poly.entity_id
_entity_poly.type
_entity_poly.pdbx_seq_one_letter_code
_entity_poly.pdbx_strand_id
1 'polypeptide(L)'
;ASFFQSASRMSREQILRYSRALYPYLQAELFIRWPVDELDAVIDQWLEAFVEQGLLRFENDVYLRPAPSSRHFVLLTLLSKSIAQTLQRFYMTVSLLLNSGQHSITAEELEDLCTVMAQRLSILHGLNAPEFFDKSLFRHFIQTLLDLDVLKRDEAGKLGYHELLGELAEGAAKRVLPAEIRLSIRQVALHRSEDAAELVTPL
;
A
#
# COMPACT_ATOMS: atom_id res chain seq x y z
N ALA A 1 -12.08 -2.11 6.96
CA ALA A 1 -11.88 -3.56 6.93
C ALA A 1 -10.38 -3.91 6.91
N SER A 2 -9.60 -3.36 5.97
CA SER A 2 -8.19 -3.76 5.72
C SER A 2 -7.27 -3.60 6.92
N PHE A 3 -7.39 -2.54 7.69
CA PHE A 3 -6.59 -2.34 8.91
C PHE A 3 -6.75 -3.45 9.96
N PHE A 4 -7.94 -4.06 10.01
CA PHE A 4 -8.25 -5.13 10.95
C PHE A 4 -7.74 -6.51 10.53
N GLN A 5 -7.03 -6.63 9.42
CA GLN A 5 -6.32 -7.86 9.06
C GLN A 5 -5.08 -8.05 9.93
N SER A 6 -4.40 -6.96 10.29
CA SER A 6 -3.20 -6.99 11.13
C SER A 6 -3.43 -6.49 12.56
N ALA A 7 -4.47 -5.68 12.81
CA ALA A 7 -4.78 -5.13 14.12
C ALA A 7 -6.03 -5.80 14.71
N SER A 8 -5.97 -6.22 15.98
CA SER A 8 -7.14 -6.74 16.70
C SER A 8 -8.05 -5.62 17.24
N ARG A 9 -7.48 -4.44 17.45
CA ARG A 9 -8.16 -3.24 17.96
C ARG A 9 -7.55 -1.96 17.42
N MET A 10 -8.37 -0.93 17.22
CA MET A 10 -7.93 0.41 16.81
C MET A 10 -8.88 1.48 17.36
N SER A 11 -8.32 2.63 17.75
CA SER A 11 -9.13 3.81 18.06
C SER A 11 -9.63 4.47 16.76
N ARG A 12 -10.72 5.26 16.86
CA ARG A 12 -11.22 6.09 15.76
C ARG A 12 -10.10 6.99 15.19
N GLU A 13 -9.35 7.63 16.05
CA GLU A 13 -8.27 8.54 15.64
C GLU A 13 -7.18 7.83 14.83
N GLN A 14 -6.80 6.60 15.23
CA GLN A 14 -5.84 5.78 14.47
C GLN A 14 -6.39 5.43 13.08
N ILE A 15 -7.67 5.03 13.00
CA ILE A 15 -8.33 4.70 11.74
C ILE A 15 -8.33 5.92 10.81
N LEU A 16 -8.76 7.08 11.30
CA LEU A 16 -8.80 8.32 10.52
C LEU A 16 -7.39 8.73 10.04
N ARG A 17 -6.40 8.69 10.92
CA ARG A 17 -5.01 9.04 10.56
C ARG A 17 -4.48 8.19 9.42
N TYR A 18 -4.65 6.85 9.46
CA TYR A 18 -4.18 5.97 8.39
C TYR A 18 -5.04 6.10 7.13
N SER A 19 -6.33 6.33 7.28
CA SER A 19 -7.21 6.54 6.14
C SER A 19 -6.86 7.81 5.39
N ARG A 20 -6.67 8.93 6.08
CA ARG A 20 -6.25 10.21 5.47
C ARG A 20 -4.91 10.07 4.74
N ALA A 21 -3.98 9.29 5.29
CA ALA A 21 -2.68 9.06 4.67
C ALA A 21 -2.76 8.27 3.36
N LEU A 22 -3.69 7.29 3.26
CA LEU A 22 -3.84 6.43 2.08
C LEU A 22 -4.85 6.96 1.07
N TYR A 23 -5.82 7.74 1.51
CA TYR A 23 -6.99 8.09 0.71
C TYR A 23 -6.68 8.81 -0.60
N PRO A 24 -5.79 9.82 -0.67
CA PRO A 24 -5.50 10.51 -1.93
C PRO A 24 -5.06 9.55 -3.05
N TYR A 25 -4.26 8.55 -2.69
CA TYR A 25 -3.77 7.55 -3.64
C TYR A 25 -4.86 6.56 -4.04
N LEU A 26 -5.66 6.11 -3.09
CA LEU A 26 -6.79 5.22 -3.36
C LEU A 26 -7.88 5.94 -4.15
N GLN A 27 -8.12 7.22 -3.90
CA GLN A 27 -9.10 8.01 -4.63
C GLN A 27 -8.73 8.13 -6.10
N ALA A 28 -7.48 8.42 -6.42
CA ALA A 28 -6.99 8.53 -7.77
C ALA A 28 -7.03 7.19 -8.52
N GLU A 29 -6.62 6.11 -7.88
CA GLU A 29 -6.56 4.76 -8.47
C GLU A 29 -7.95 4.12 -8.65
N LEU A 30 -8.83 4.28 -7.67
CA LEU A 30 -10.13 3.60 -7.60
C LEU A 30 -11.31 4.50 -7.96
N PHE A 31 -11.07 5.72 -8.40
CA PHE A 31 -12.10 6.70 -8.75
C PHE A 31 -13.17 6.88 -7.65
N ILE A 32 -12.72 6.94 -6.39
CA ILE A 32 -13.62 7.06 -5.25
C ILE A 32 -14.26 8.46 -5.27
N ARG A 33 -15.59 8.51 -5.16
CA ARG A 33 -16.40 9.72 -5.39
C ARG A 33 -16.32 10.78 -4.29
N TRP A 34 -15.98 10.39 -3.05
CA TRP A 34 -15.99 11.33 -1.93
C TRP A 34 -14.75 12.23 -1.97
N PRO A 35 -14.89 13.54 -1.80
CA PRO A 35 -13.75 14.44 -1.65
C PRO A 35 -13.05 14.21 -0.29
N VAL A 36 -11.80 14.66 -0.19
CA VAL A 36 -10.94 14.41 0.99
C VAL A 36 -11.52 15.04 2.27
N ASP A 37 -12.19 16.18 2.16
CA ASP A 37 -12.82 16.90 3.27
C ASP A 37 -14.06 16.17 3.84
N GLU A 38 -14.72 15.32 3.06
CA GLU A 38 -15.82 14.48 3.52
C GLU A 38 -15.36 13.14 4.12
N LEU A 39 -14.08 12.77 3.96
CA LEU A 39 -13.56 11.44 4.29
C LEU A 39 -13.87 11.00 5.72
N ASP A 40 -13.68 11.90 6.69
CA ASP A 40 -13.90 11.57 8.10
C ASP A 40 -15.35 11.19 8.39
N ALA A 41 -16.30 11.98 7.87
CA ALA A 41 -17.71 11.71 8.05
C ALA A 41 -18.13 10.39 7.37
N VAL A 42 -17.59 10.12 6.20
CA VAL A 42 -17.81 8.86 5.47
C VAL A 42 -17.27 7.66 6.25
N ILE A 43 -16.08 7.78 6.83
CA ILE A 43 -15.49 6.71 7.64
C ILE A 43 -16.33 6.46 8.89
N ASP A 44 -16.78 7.51 9.58
CA ASP A 44 -17.64 7.36 10.75
C ASP A 44 -18.92 6.60 10.42
N GLN A 45 -19.60 6.96 9.33
CA GLN A 45 -20.80 6.24 8.87
C GLN A 45 -20.50 4.75 8.60
N TRP A 46 -19.37 4.43 7.99
CA TRP A 46 -18.97 3.03 7.74
C TRP A 46 -18.60 2.30 9.03
N LEU A 47 -17.99 2.97 10.01
CA LEU A 47 -17.67 2.37 11.29
C LEU A 47 -18.95 2.03 12.08
N GLU A 48 -19.94 2.94 12.09
CA GLU A 48 -21.25 2.70 12.67
C GLU A 48 -21.94 1.50 12.00
N ALA A 49 -22.02 1.49 10.67
CA ALA A 49 -22.59 0.39 9.91
C ALA A 49 -21.89 -0.95 10.19
N PHE A 50 -20.56 -0.96 10.35
CA PHE A 50 -19.81 -2.17 10.68
C PHE A 50 -20.11 -2.67 12.11
N VAL A 51 -20.35 -1.76 13.04
CA VAL A 51 -20.77 -2.13 14.41
C VAL A 51 -22.19 -2.70 14.40
N GLU A 52 -23.14 -2.04 13.72
CA GLU A 52 -24.52 -2.51 13.57
C GLU A 52 -24.61 -3.91 12.94
N GLN A 53 -23.76 -4.19 11.95
CA GLN A 53 -23.72 -5.49 11.27
C GLN A 53 -22.86 -6.54 12.01
N GLY A 54 -22.28 -6.21 13.17
CA GLY A 54 -21.43 -7.10 13.95
C GLY A 54 -20.07 -7.39 13.31
N LEU A 55 -19.67 -6.65 12.27
CA LEU A 55 -18.37 -6.75 11.63
C LEU A 55 -17.25 -6.15 12.48
N LEU A 56 -17.59 -5.22 13.36
CA LEU A 56 -16.74 -4.69 14.42
C LEU A 56 -17.56 -4.62 15.72
N ARG A 57 -16.87 -4.55 16.87
CA ARG A 57 -17.45 -4.18 18.15
C ARG A 57 -16.81 -2.89 18.60
N PHE A 58 -17.58 -2.03 19.26
CA PHE A 58 -17.08 -0.79 19.84
C PHE A 58 -17.15 -0.89 21.36
N GLU A 59 -16.00 -0.87 22.02
CA GLU A 59 -15.88 -1.02 23.48
C GLU A 59 -14.71 -0.15 23.97
N ASN A 60 -14.91 0.61 25.04
CA ASN A 60 -13.87 1.45 25.65
C ASN A 60 -13.12 2.36 24.65
N ASP A 61 -13.87 3.06 23.80
CA ASP A 61 -13.39 4.00 22.76
C ASP A 61 -12.50 3.36 21.68
N VAL A 62 -12.55 2.03 21.53
CA VAL A 62 -11.84 1.32 20.47
C VAL A 62 -12.76 0.37 19.69
N TYR A 63 -12.46 0.23 18.40
CA TYR A 63 -13.08 -0.76 17.54
C TYR A 63 -12.29 -2.06 17.64
N LEU A 64 -13.00 -3.15 17.85
CA LEU A 64 -12.45 -4.50 18.00
C LEU A 64 -12.89 -5.36 16.82
N ARG A 65 -11.96 -6.09 16.23
CA ARG A 65 -12.32 -7.08 15.22
C ARG A 65 -12.99 -8.30 15.84
N PRO A 66 -13.85 -9.01 15.10
CA PRO A 66 -14.43 -10.28 15.53
C PRO A 66 -13.35 -11.36 15.75
N ALA A 67 -13.71 -12.42 16.48
CA ALA A 67 -12.83 -13.58 16.62
C ALA A 67 -12.51 -14.19 15.25
N PRO A 68 -11.25 -14.65 15.00
CA PRO A 68 -10.84 -15.21 13.71
C PRO A 68 -11.67 -16.38 13.23
N SER A 69 -12.28 -17.16 14.15
CA SER A 69 -13.17 -18.28 13.84
C SER A 69 -14.62 -17.87 13.50
N SER A 70 -14.96 -16.59 13.59
CA SER A 70 -16.33 -16.13 13.38
C SER A 70 -16.64 -15.88 11.90
N ARG A 71 -17.92 -16.06 11.52
CA ARG A 71 -18.41 -15.67 10.18
C ARG A 71 -18.16 -14.19 9.87
N HIS A 72 -18.30 -13.31 10.86
CA HIS A 72 -18.09 -11.88 10.69
C HIS A 72 -16.62 -11.54 10.37
N PHE A 73 -15.66 -12.29 10.92
CA PHE A 73 -14.26 -12.13 10.54
C PHE A 73 -14.00 -12.54 9.08
N VAL A 74 -14.65 -13.61 8.60
CA VAL A 74 -14.55 -14.01 7.18
C VAL A 74 -15.10 -12.92 6.27
N LEU A 75 -16.25 -12.33 6.60
CA LEU A 75 -16.81 -11.21 5.84
C LEU A 75 -15.92 -9.97 5.86
N LEU A 76 -15.36 -9.62 7.02
CA LEU A 76 -14.41 -8.52 7.15
C LEU A 76 -13.16 -8.75 6.29
N THR A 77 -12.68 -9.99 6.22
CA THR A 77 -11.56 -10.38 5.37
C THR A 77 -11.89 -10.27 3.88
N LEU A 78 -13.07 -10.70 3.47
CA LEU A 78 -13.51 -10.55 2.08
C LEU A 78 -13.60 -9.07 1.67
N LEU A 79 -14.14 -8.21 2.52
CA LEU A 79 -14.17 -6.77 2.28
C LEU A 79 -12.76 -6.17 2.16
N SER A 80 -11.81 -6.66 2.95
CA SER A 80 -10.42 -6.18 2.88
C SER A 80 -9.72 -6.55 1.58
N LYS A 81 -10.10 -7.68 0.97
CA LYS A 81 -9.51 -8.16 -0.28
C LYS A 81 -9.83 -7.27 -1.48
N SER A 82 -10.92 -6.49 -1.44
CA SER A 82 -11.33 -5.63 -2.55
C SER A 82 -10.28 -4.58 -2.96
N ILE A 83 -9.46 -4.12 -2.02
CA ILE A 83 -8.40 -3.15 -2.27
C ILE A 83 -6.98 -3.70 -2.02
N ALA A 84 -6.87 -4.98 -1.67
CA ALA A 84 -5.59 -5.55 -1.25
C ALA A 84 -4.53 -5.47 -2.35
N GLN A 85 -4.88 -5.75 -3.59
CA GLN A 85 -3.95 -5.69 -4.73
C GLN A 85 -3.44 -4.27 -4.99
N THR A 86 -4.31 -3.28 -4.93
CA THR A 86 -3.93 -1.86 -5.06
C THR A 86 -2.93 -1.47 -3.97
N LEU A 87 -3.19 -1.85 -2.72
CA LEU A 87 -2.28 -1.57 -1.60
C LEU A 87 -0.95 -2.33 -1.70
N GLN A 88 -0.96 -3.55 -2.25
CA GLN A 88 0.25 -4.32 -2.53
C GLN A 88 1.11 -3.63 -3.59
N ARG A 89 0.50 -3.18 -4.72
CA ARG A 89 1.20 -2.41 -5.75
C ARG A 89 1.78 -1.12 -5.18
N PHE A 90 0.99 -0.38 -4.43
CA PHE A 90 1.44 0.85 -3.74
C PHE A 90 2.68 0.59 -2.89
N TYR A 91 2.59 -0.35 -1.96
CA TYR A 91 3.71 -0.68 -1.07
C TYR A 91 4.95 -1.15 -1.83
N MET A 92 4.77 -1.98 -2.85
CA MET A 92 5.85 -2.48 -3.67
C MET A 92 6.57 -1.34 -4.41
N THR A 93 5.82 -0.45 -5.07
CA THR A 93 6.38 0.70 -5.80
C THR A 93 7.18 1.61 -4.87
N VAL A 94 6.59 1.95 -3.72
CA VAL A 94 7.26 2.81 -2.74
C VAL A 94 8.49 2.14 -2.15
N SER A 95 8.41 0.85 -1.81
CA SER A 95 9.55 0.10 -1.28
C SER A 95 10.71 0.01 -2.26
N LEU A 96 10.43 -0.21 -3.54
CA LEU A 96 11.44 -0.25 -4.60
C LEU A 96 12.09 1.12 -4.79
N LEU A 97 11.30 2.19 -4.80
CA LEU A 97 11.80 3.55 -4.92
C LEU A 97 12.72 3.92 -3.74
N LEU A 98 12.27 3.65 -2.51
CA LEU A 98 13.06 3.92 -1.29
C LEU A 98 14.39 3.15 -1.27
N ASN A 99 14.37 1.88 -1.71
CA ASN A 99 15.59 1.08 -1.79
C ASN A 99 16.54 1.54 -2.90
N SER A 100 16.03 2.11 -3.98
CA SER A 100 16.86 2.69 -5.04
C SER A 100 17.57 3.98 -4.58
N GLY A 101 16.99 4.67 -3.60
CA GLY A 101 17.51 5.94 -3.09
C GLY A 101 17.05 7.17 -3.88
N GLN A 102 17.32 8.35 -3.31
CA GLN A 102 17.00 9.64 -3.92
C GLN A 102 17.77 9.83 -5.23
N HIS A 103 17.08 10.32 -6.27
CA HIS A 103 17.67 10.68 -7.56
C HIS A 103 18.47 9.56 -8.25
N SER A 104 18.11 8.30 -7.99
CA SER A 104 18.85 7.15 -8.50
C SER A 104 18.22 6.54 -9.74
N ILE A 105 16.89 6.64 -9.88
CA ILE A 105 16.12 5.93 -10.92
C ILE A 105 15.09 6.84 -11.58
N THR A 106 14.78 6.61 -12.84
CA THR A 106 13.71 7.29 -13.59
C THR A 106 12.36 6.63 -13.34
N ALA A 107 11.28 7.28 -13.82
CA ALA A 107 9.94 6.71 -13.74
C ALA A 107 9.82 5.40 -14.53
N GLU A 108 10.39 5.36 -15.73
CA GLU A 108 10.39 4.19 -16.60
C GLU A 108 11.17 3.01 -15.97
N GLU A 109 12.31 3.28 -15.39
CA GLU A 109 13.11 2.26 -14.67
C GLU A 109 12.34 1.73 -13.45
N LEU A 110 11.61 2.59 -12.73
CA LEU A 110 10.75 2.17 -11.62
C LEU A 110 9.57 1.31 -12.10
N GLU A 111 8.93 1.66 -13.21
CA GLU A 111 7.86 0.86 -13.83
C GLU A 111 8.35 -0.55 -14.18
N ASP A 112 9.53 -0.65 -14.81
CA ASP A 112 10.12 -1.95 -15.18
C ASP A 112 10.44 -2.78 -13.94
N LEU A 113 11.01 -2.16 -12.92
CA LEU A 113 11.28 -2.79 -11.65
C LEU A 113 10.02 -3.34 -10.98
N CYS A 114 8.97 -2.53 -10.92
CA CYS A 114 7.69 -2.93 -10.35
C CYS A 114 7.10 -4.12 -11.11
N THR A 115 7.17 -4.11 -12.44
CA THR A 115 6.64 -5.19 -13.28
C THR A 115 7.38 -6.51 -13.01
N VAL A 116 8.71 -6.49 -13.00
CA VAL A 116 9.53 -7.69 -12.71
C VAL A 116 9.27 -8.21 -11.29
N MET A 117 9.17 -7.30 -10.31
CA MET A 117 8.89 -7.67 -8.94
C MET A 117 7.49 -8.29 -8.79
N ALA A 118 6.48 -7.70 -9.43
CA ALA A 118 5.12 -8.21 -9.40
C ALA A 118 5.03 -9.62 -10.01
N GLN A 119 5.73 -9.87 -11.12
CA GLN A 119 5.83 -11.19 -11.73
C GLN A 119 6.45 -12.22 -10.76
N ARG A 120 7.55 -11.87 -10.10
CA ARG A 120 8.20 -12.74 -9.10
C ARG A 120 7.28 -13.03 -7.92
N LEU A 121 6.60 -12.03 -7.38
CA LEU A 121 5.64 -12.21 -6.28
C LEU A 121 4.43 -13.05 -6.72
N SER A 122 3.96 -12.89 -7.95
CA SER A 122 2.88 -13.70 -8.52
C SER A 122 3.25 -15.17 -8.54
N ILE A 123 4.47 -15.51 -8.96
CA ILE A 123 4.98 -16.89 -8.98
C ILE A 123 5.14 -17.43 -7.55
N LEU A 124 5.75 -16.66 -6.65
CA LEU A 124 6.05 -17.09 -5.28
C LEU A 124 4.80 -17.31 -4.42
N HIS A 125 3.78 -16.50 -4.60
CA HIS A 125 2.56 -16.50 -3.79
C HIS A 125 1.33 -17.04 -4.52
N GLY A 126 1.47 -17.51 -5.76
CA GLY A 126 0.35 -18.04 -6.55
C GLY A 126 -0.71 -16.98 -6.84
N LEU A 127 -0.32 -15.72 -6.99
CA LEU A 127 -1.22 -14.62 -7.31
C LEU A 127 -1.59 -14.70 -8.81
N ASN A 128 -2.65 -15.43 -9.12
CA ASN A 128 -3.10 -15.66 -10.50
C ASN A 128 -3.96 -14.49 -11.06
N ALA A 129 -3.58 -13.25 -10.76
CA ALA A 129 -4.25 -12.06 -11.25
C ALA A 129 -3.33 -11.34 -12.26
N PRO A 130 -3.58 -11.44 -13.58
CA PRO A 130 -2.77 -10.77 -14.59
C PRO A 130 -2.63 -9.27 -14.36
N GLU A 131 -3.68 -8.66 -13.80
CA GLU A 131 -3.72 -7.23 -13.47
C GLU A 131 -2.67 -6.84 -12.41
N PHE A 132 -2.18 -7.80 -11.63
CA PHE A 132 -1.20 -7.51 -10.57
C PHE A 132 0.15 -7.06 -11.13
N PHE A 133 0.54 -7.54 -12.32
CA PHE A 133 1.80 -7.17 -12.98
C PHE A 133 1.61 -6.34 -14.26
N ASP A 134 0.43 -5.73 -14.44
CA ASP A 134 0.18 -4.82 -15.54
C ASP A 134 1.01 -3.54 -15.38
N LYS A 135 1.95 -3.33 -16.31
CA LYS A 135 2.85 -2.18 -16.33
C LYS A 135 2.10 -0.84 -16.37
N SER A 136 0.93 -0.80 -17.01
CA SER A 136 0.12 0.41 -17.12
C SER A 136 -0.38 0.91 -15.76
N LEU A 137 -0.67 -0.01 -14.84
CA LEU A 137 -1.12 0.32 -13.49
C LEU A 137 0.02 0.92 -12.64
N PHE A 138 1.25 0.44 -12.80
CA PHE A 138 2.41 1.04 -12.14
C PHE A 138 2.70 2.44 -12.69
N ARG A 139 2.64 2.60 -14.02
CA ARG A 139 2.78 3.91 -14.67
C ARG A 139 1.76 4.90 -14.16
N HIS A 140 0.48 4.51 -14.14
CA HIS A 140 -0.60 5.36 -13.63
C HIS A 140 -0.35 5.75 -12.18
N PHE A 141 0.03 4.81 -11.33
CA PHE A 141 0.31 5.07 -9.93
C PHE A 141 1.52 6.02 -9.74
N ILE A 142 2.64 5.79 -10.46
CA ILE A 142 3.81 6.68 -10.42
C ILE A 142 3.43 8.09 -10.88
N GLN A 143 2.62 8.21 -11.94
CA GLN A 143 2.11 9.50 -12.40
C GLN A 143 1.23 10.18 -11.34
N THR A 144 0.36 9.44 -10.67
CA THR A 144 -0.45 9.96 -9.55
C THR A 144 0.44 10.52 -8.43
N LEU A 145 1.54 9.86 -8.08
CA LEU A 145 2.48 10.35 -7.09
C LEU A 145 3.20 11.64 -7.52
N LEU A 146 3.47 11.79 -8.81
CA LEU A 146 4.01 13.03 -9.41
C LEU A 146 2.97 14.15 -9.38
N ASP A 147 1.73 13.87 -9.78
CA ASP A 147 0.64 14.84 -9.81
C ASP A 147 0.26 15.36 -8.42
N LEU A 148 0.46 14.54 -7.38
CA LEU A 148 0.27 14.89 -5.97
C LEU A 148 1.52 15.53 -5.32
N ASP A 149 2.56 15.84 -6.09
CA ASP A 149 3.82 16.45 -5.61
C ASP A 149 4.58 15.59 -4.57
N VAL A 150 4.24 14.31 -4.45
CA VAL A 150 4.90 13.33 -3.57
C VAL A 150 6.22 12.88 -4.17
N LEU A 151 6.27 12.79 -5.50
CA LEU A 151 7.49 12.59 -6.29
C LEU A 151 7.78 13.82 -7.13
N LYS A 152 9.08 14.05 -7.40
CA LYS A 152 9.56 15.11 -8.29
C LYS A 152 10.61 14.54 -9.22
N ARG A 153 10.66 15.06 -10.45
CA ARG A 153 11.75 14.75 -11.39
C ARG A 153 12.81 15.82 -11.27
N ASP A 154 14.06 15.42 -11.22
CA ASP A 154 15.19 16.33 -11.37
C ASP A 154 15.49 16.62 -12.85
N GLU A 155 16.55 17.41 -13.12
CA GLU A 155 16.96 17.78 -14.48
C GLU A 155 17.37 16.58 -15.34
N ALA A 156 17.82 15.48 -14.73
CA ALA A 156 18.15 14.23 -15.39
C ALA A 156 16.95 13.28 -15.54
N GLY A 157 15.73 13.70 -15.12
CA GLY A 157 14.51 12.90 -15.14
C GLY A 157 14.42 11.86 -14.03
N LYS A 158 15.35 11.87 -13.07
CA LYS A 158 15.36 10.94 -11.94
C LYS A 158 14.42 11.37 -10.83
N LEU A 159 13.88 10.37 -10.11
CA LEU A 159 12.87 10.58 -9.10
C LEU A 159 13.47 10.96 -7.74
N GLY A 160 13.08 12.12 -7.24
CA GLY A 160 13.20 12.51 -5.84
C GLY A 160 11.87 12.34 -5.12
N TYR A 161 11.89 12.10 -3.82
CA TYR A 161 10.69 11.90 -3.01
C TYR A 161 10.81 12.62 -1.67
N HIS A 162 9.65 12.96 -1.09
CA HIS A 162 9.59 13.54 0.24
C HIS A 162 9.77 12.46 1.31
N GLU A 163 10.48 12.76 2.40
CA GLU A 163 10.76 11.79 3.49
C GLU A 163 9.49 11.16 4.08
N LEU A 164 8.37 11.89 4.12
CA LEU A 164 7.06 11.38 4.54
C LEU A 164 6.57 10.17 3.75
N LEU A 165 7.06 9.96 2.52
CA LEU A 165 6.66 8.79 1.72
C LEU A 165 7.09 7.49 2.40
N GLY A 166 8.28 7.45 3.01
CA GLY A 166 8.78 6.30 3.77
C GLY A 166 7.94 6.02 5.02
N GLU A 167 7.59 7.07 5.77
CA GLU A 167 6.74 6.93 6.96
C GLU A 167 5.33 6.44 6.61
N LEU A 168 4.74 6.94 5.52
CA LEU A 168 3.44 6.51 5.03
C LEU A 168 3.45 5.03 4.61
N ALA A 169 4.46 4.62 3.84
CA ALA A 169 4.60 3.24 3.40
C ALA A 169 4.80 2.28 4.59
N GLU A 170 5.70 2.61 5.51
CA GLU A 170 5.97 1.78 6.69
C GLU A 170 4.79 1.76 7.68
N GLY A 171 4.14 2.90 7.92
CA GLY A 171 3.04 3.02 8.87
C GLY A 171 1.74 2.37 8.38
N ALA A 172 1.28 2.76 7.20
CA ALA A 172 0.00 2.32 6.65
C ALA A 172 0.08 0.91 6.05
N ALA A 173 1.12 0.61 5.27
CA ALA A 173 1.28 -0.69 4.62
C ALA A 173 1.51 -1.83 5.62
N LYS A 174 2.24 -1.60 6.71
CA LYS A 174 2.38 -2.60 7.78
C LYS A 174 1.06 -3.09 8.36
N ARG A 175 0.02 -2.25 8.30
CA ARG A 175 -1.29 -2.57 8.88
C ARG A 175 -2.26 -3.17 7.88
N VAL A 176 -1.99 -3.03 6.60
CA VAL A 176 -2.91 -3.44 5.55
C VAL A 176 -2.44 -4.71 4.85
N LEU A 177 -1.14 -4.95 4.80
CA LEU A 177 -0.57 -6.10 4.11
C LEU A 177 -0.18 -7.24 5.06
N PRO A 178 -0.39 -8.50 4.66
CA PRO A 178 0.14 -9.67 5.35
C PRO A 178 1.66 -9.58 5.52
N ALA A 179 2.17 -10.03 6.67
CA ALA A 179 3.60 -9.97 6.98
C ALA A 179 4.47 -10.69 5.95
N GLU A 180 4.00 -11.82 5.43
CA GLU A 180 4.67 -12.65 4.42
C GLU A 180 4.91 -11.88 3.12
N ILE A 181 3.89 -11.18 2.62
CA ILE A 181 4.00 -10.37 1.39
C ILE A 181 4.97 -9.20 1.61
N ARG A 182 4.90 -8.54 2.76
CA ARG A 182 5.83 -7.44 3.09
C ARG A 182 7.28 -7.90 3.16
N LEU A 183 7.53 -9.05 3.78
CA LEU A 183 8.86 -9.64 3.87
C LEU A 183 9.39 -10.03 2.48
N SER A 184 8.57 -10.66 1.64
CA SER A 184 8.95 -11.02 0.28
C SER A 184 9.31 -9.79 -0.56
N ILE A 185 8.51 -8.72 -0.47
CA ILE A 185 8.82 -7.46 -1.17
C ILE A 185 10.17 -6.89 -0.70
N ARG A 186 10.42 -6.87 0.62
CA ARG A 186 11.69 -6.39 1.17
C ARG A 186 12.88 -7.24 0.75
N GLN A 187 12.77 -8.56 0.81
CA GLN A 187 13.87 -9.46 0.46
C GLN A 187 14.31 -9.30 -1.02
N VAL A 188 13.32 -9.25 -1.93
CA VAL A 188 13.64 -9.07 -3.36
C VAL A 188 14.20 -7.68 -3.64
N ALA A 189 13.76 -6.66 -2.91
CA ALA A 189 14.29 -5.31 -3.01
C ALA A 189 15.74 -5.20 -2.51
N LEU A 190 16.09 -5.90 -1.42
CA LEU A 190 17.45 -5.91 -0.84
C LEU A 190 18.46 -6.66 -1.71
N HIS A 191 18.14 -7.83 -2.27
CA HIS A 191 19.05 -8.62 -3.12
C HIS A 191 19.56 -7.83 -4.31
N ARG A 192 18.80 -6.90 -4.82
CA ARG A 192 19.23 -6.08 -5.96
C ARG A 192 20.20 -4.96 -5.58
N SER A 193 20.12 -4.44 -4.37
CA SER A 193 21.13 -3.47 -3.88
C SER A 193 22.50 -4.13 -3.72
N GLU A 194 22.54 -5.43 -3.43
CA GLU A 194 23.75 -6.23 -3.35
C GLU A 194 24.29 -6.56 -4.75
N ASP A 195 23.45 -7.01 -5.68
CA ASP A 195 23.82 -7.28 -7.07
C ASP A 195 24.31 -6.01 -7.81
N ALA A 196 23.71 -4.85 -7.53
CA ALA A 196 24.13 -3.58 -8.10
C ALA A 196 25.46 -3.07 -7.48
N ALA A 197 25.73 -3.37 -6.23
CA ALA A 197 26.98 -3.02 -5.56
C ALA A 197 28.16 -3.90 -6.02
N GLU A 198 27.91 -5.19 -6.33
CA GLU A 198 28.95 -6.09 -6.88
C GLU A 198 29.36 -5.72 -8.31
N LEU A 199 28.44 -5.17 -9.12
CA LEU A 199 28.76 -4.73 -10.50
C LEU A 199 29.56 -3.42 -10.59
N VAL A 200 29.67 -2.67 -9.49
CA VAL A 200 30.37 -1.38 -9.42
C VAL A 200 31.80 -1.49 -8.83
N THR A 201 32.21 -2.68 -8.36
CA THR A 201 33.57 -2.88 -7.86
C THR A 201 34.52 -3.21 -9.04
N PRO A 202 35.34 -2.27 -9.52
CA PRO A 202 36.34 -2.59 -10.54
C PRO A 202 37.46 -3.44 -9.91
N LEU A 203 37.89 -4.47 -10.65
CA LEU A 203 39.07 -5.29 -10.39
C LEU A 203 40.34 -4.46 -10.32
#